data_7f398027d6a084f2b76387755235fc7b
#
_entry.id   7f398027d6a084f2b76387755235fc7b
#
_cell.length_a   1.000
_cell.length_b   1.000
_cell.length_c   1.000
_cell.angle_alpha   90.00
_cell.angle_beta   90.00
_cell.angle_gamma   90.00
#
_symmetry.space_group_name_H-M   'P 1'
#
loop_
_entity.id
_entity.type
_entity.pdbx_description
1 polymer ?
#
loop_
_entity_poly.entity_id
_entity_poly.type
_entity_poly.pdbx_seq_one_letter_code
_entity_poly.pdbx_strand_id
1 'polypeptide(L)'
;MKRLIVVAGPMGVGKTTACRELHRRLPRSAFLDGDWCWDLHPFTVNAQTKAMVLDNICHLLNNFLRCDACESIIFCWVIPEQAILDAILARLDLRGVGLHCFALVAEAEVLRERLRRDVECGLRDEDVILRSLAYLGKYASLDVDRLDVRAMSPAEVAAELARRCGCPVSDVEAQPNRISAGASTENA
;
A
#
# COMPACT_ATOMS: atom_id res chain seq x y z
N MET A 1 2.86 -4.04 20.39
CA MET A 1 1.61 -3.26 20.12
C MET A 1 1.34 -3.38 18.63
N LYS A 2 0.11 -3.75 18.26
CA LYS A 2 -0.30 -3.89 16.86
C LYS A 2 -0.32 -2.52 16.16
N ARG A 3 0.01 -2.46 14.87
CA ARG A 3 0.04 -1.20 14.11
C ARG A 3 -0.53 -1.37 12.71
N LEU A 4 -1.20 -0.34 12.22
CA LEU A 4 -1.67 -0.20 10.85
C LEU A 4 -0.87 0.92 10.17
N ILE A 5 -0.20 0.58 9.08
CA ILE A 5 0.61 1.51 8.27
C ILE A 5 -0.10 1.66 6.93
N VAL A 6 -0.69 2.83 6.71
CA VAL A 6 -1.39 3.18 5.46
C VAL A 6 -0.46 4.03 4.61
N VAL A 7 -0.26 3.63 3.36
CA VAL A 7 0.62 4.31 2.40
C VAL A 7 -0.16 4.71 1.16
N ALA A 8 -0.55 5.98 1.11
CA ALA A 8 -1.19 6.61 -0.04
C ALA A 8 -0.15 7.16 -1.04
N GLY A 9 -0.61 7.56 -2.20
CA GLY A 9 0.22 8.23 -3.20
C GLY A 9 -0.26 7.98 -4.63
N PRO A 10 0.19 8.78 -5.61
CA PRO A 10 -0.21 8.64 -7.00
C PRO A 10 0.30 7.33 -7.62
N MET A 11 -0.25 6.97 -8.78
CA MET A 11 0.25 5.86 -9.58
C MET A 11 1.70 6.14 -10.00
N GLY A 12 2.56 5.11 -10.02
CA GLY A 12 3.99 5.25 -10.40
C GLY A 12 4.92 5.79 -9.29
N VAL A 13 4.41 6.24 -8.14
CA VAL A 13 5.27 6.79 -7.06
C VAL A 13 6.12 5.72 -6.35
N GLY A 14 5.78 4.42 -6.48
CA GLY A 14 6.53 3.31 -5.90
C GLY A 14 5.94 2.72 -4.62
N LYS A 15 4.66 2.98 -4.30
CA LYS A 15 3.98 2.45 -3.07
C LYS A 15 4.16 0.95 -2.89
N THR A 16 3.69 0.17 -3.87
CA THR A 16 3.69 -1.30 -3.81
C THR A 16 5.09 -1.85 -3.59
N THR A 17 6.09 -1.31 -4.29
CA THR A 17 7.48 -1.76 -4.19
C THR A 17 8.06 -1.46 -2.81
N ALA A 18 7.88 -0.23 -2.32
CA ALA A 18 8.34 0.17 -0.99
C ALA A 18 7.63 -0.59 0.13
N CYS A 19 6.30 -0.81 0.01
CA CYS A 19 5.53 -1.55 1.01
C CYS A 19 5.90 -3.04 1.02
N ARG A 20 6.19 -3.66 -0.13
CA ARG A 20 6.72 -5.03 -0.17
C ARG A 20 8.08 -5.12 0.48
N GLU A 21 8.95 -4.13 0.27
CA GLU A 21 10.25 -4.07 0.93
C GLU A 21 10.10 -3.90 2.44
N LEU A 22 9.19 -3.03 2.89
CA LEU A 22 8.86 -2.88 4.30
C LEU A 22 8.33 -4.19 4.91
N HIS A 23 7.43 -4.87 4.19
CA HIS A 23 6.87 -6.15 4.59
C HIS A 23 7.93 -7.23 4.83
N ARG A 24 8.96 -7.31 3.96
CA ARG A 24 10.08 -8.26 4.13
C ARG A 24 10.92 -7.98 5.36
N ARG A 25 11.01 -6.72 5.79
CA ARG A 25 11.82 -6.28 6.92
C ARG A 25 11.10 -6.35 8.26
N LEU A 26 9.77 -6.33 8.25
CA LEU A 26 8.98 -6.38 9.47
C LEU A 26 8.53 -7.81 9.76
N PRO A 27 8.96 -8.40 10.87
CA PRO A 27 8.47 -9.70 11.30
C PRO A 27 6.97 -9.62 11.61
N ARG A 28 6.25 -10.72 11.44
CA ARG A 28 4.83 -10.83 11.75
C ARG A 28 3.99 -9.72 11.09
N SER A 29 4.31 -9.40 9.84
CA SER A 29 3.59 -8.40 9.07
C SER A 29 2.63 -9.03 8.06
N ALA A 30 1.53 -8.33 7.75
CA ALA A 30 0.64 -8.61 6.65
C ALA A 30 0.69 -7.43 5.68
N PHE A 31 0.59 -7.72 4.38
CA PHE A 31 0.59 -6.69 3.34
C PHE A 31 -0.65 -6.82 2.46
N LEU A 32 -1.33 -5.69 2.24
CA LEU A 32 -2.46 -5.55 1.34
C LEU A 32 -2.20 -4.40 0.36
N ASP A 33 -2.27 -4.70 -0.92
CA ASP A 33 -2.40 -3.68 -1.97
C ASP A 33 -3.88 -3.53 -2.33
N GLY A 34 -4.42 -2.33 -2.27
CA GLY A 34 -5.84 -2.06 -2.54
C GLY A 34 -6.25 -2.42 -3.97
N ASP A 35 -5.32 -2.38 -4.91
CA ASP A 35 -5.59 -2.76 -6.30
C ASP A 35 -5.96 -4.26 -6.42
N TRP A 36 -5.50 -5.15 -5.55
CA TRP A 36 -5.92 -6.55 -5.53
C TRP A 36 -7.39 -6.76 -5.15
N CYS A 37 -7.98 -5.77 -4.49
CA CYS A 37 -9.41 -5.78 -4.13
C CYS A 37 -10.31 -5.34 -5.29
N TRP A 38 -9.73 -4.91 -6.41
CA TRP A 38 -10.42 -4.39 -7.58
C TRP A 38 -9.98 -5.06 -8.88
N ASP A 39 -9.54 -6.29 -8.83
CA ASP A 39 -9.17 -7.06 -10.03
C ASP A 39 -10.43 -7.62 -10.68
N LEU A 40 -10.96 -6.90 -11.67
CA LEU A 40 -12.16 -7.23 -12.42
C LEU A 40 -11.86 -7.33 -13.91
N HIS A 41 -12.48 -8.29 -14.58
CA HIS A 41 -12.44 -8.38 -16.05
C HIS A 41 -13.84 -8.40 -16.65
N PRO A 42 -14.24 -7.41 -17.49
CA PRO A 42 -13.51 -6.16 -17.78
C PRO A 42 -13.43 -5.24 -16.56
N PHE A 43 -12.36 -4.44 -16.48
CA PHE A 43 -12.22 -3.47 -15.41
C PHE A 43 -13.34 -2.43 -15.47
N THR A 44 -14.13 -2.33 -14.39
CA THR A 44 -15.32 -1.49 -14.34
C THR A 44 -15.29 -0.59 -13.11
N VAL A 45 -15.51 0.72 -13.34
CA VAL A 45 -15.58 1.74 -12.29
C VAL A 45 -16.96 2.36 -12.25
N ASN A 46 -17.76 2.02 -11.24
CA ASN A 46 -19.07 2.60 -10.96
C ASN A 46 -19.32 2.63 -9.45
N ALA A 47 -20.50 3.12 -9.01
CA ALA A 47 -20.83 3.21 -7.61
C ALA A 47 -20.82 1.84 -6.89
N GLN A 48 -21.29 0.79 -7.55
CA GLN A 48 -21.35 -0.56 -7.00
C GLN A 48 -19.94 -1.15 -6.81
N THR A 49 -19.07 -1.05 -7.84
CA THR A 49 -17.70 -1.58 -7.75
C THR A 49 -16.84 -0.79 -6.77
N LYS A 50 -17.04 0.52 -6.65
CA LYS A 50 -16.40 1.33 -5.60
C LYS A 50 -16.80 0.89 -4.20
N ALA A 51 -18.10 0.65 -3.96
CA ALA A 51 -18.57 0.13 -2.68
C ALA A 51 -17.98 -1.25 -2.38
N MET A 52 -18.01 -2.16 -3.33
CA MET A 52 -17.44 -3.51 -3.22
C MET A 52 -15.94 -3.47 -2.85
N VAL A 53 -15.16 -2.62 -3.51
CA VAL A 53 -13.72 -2.50 -3.23
C VAL A 53 -13.47 -2.02 -1.81
N LEU A 54 -14.21 -1.01 -1.35
CA LEU A 54 -14.09 -0.54 0.03
C LEU A 54 -14.48 -1.63 1.03
N ASP A 55 -15.51 -2.43 0.74
CA ASP A 55 -15.91 -3.58 1.56
C ASP A 55 -14.81 -4.62 1.63
N ASN A 56 -14.24 -5.01 0.49
CA ASN A 56 -13.14 -5.98 0.40
C ASN A 56 -11.92 -5.50 1.21
N ILE A 57 -11.50 -4.25 1.02
CA ILE A 57 -10.36 -3.65 1.74
C ILE A 57 -10.63 -3.69 3.25
N CYS A 58 -11.76 -3.17 3.70
CA CYS A 58 -12.08 -3.10 5.13
C CYS A 58 -12.22 -4.49 5.75
N HIS A 59 -12.79 -5.46 5.03
CA HIS A 59 -12.91 -6.84 5.48
C HIS A 59 -11.53 -7.48 5.69
N LEU A 60 -10.64 -7.39 4.70
CA LEU A 60 -9.29 -7.94 4.78
C LEU A 60 -8.46 -7.27 5.88
N LEU A 61 -8.49 -5.93 5.96
CA LEU A 61 -7.78 -5.21 7.01
C LEU A 61 -8.26 -5.60 8.41
N ASN A 62 -9.58 -5.70 8.64
CA ASN A 62 -10.13 -6.15 9.92
C ASN A 62 -9.74 -7.60 10.26
N ASN A 63 -9.64 -8.49 9.26
CA ASN A 63 -9.17 -9.85 9.50
C ASN A 63 -7.71 -9.87 9.96
N PHE A 64 -6.83 -9.09 9.31
CA PHE A 64 -5.43 -8.95 9.75
C PHE A 64 -5.32 -8.29 11.14
N LEU A 65 -6.13 -7.26 11.40
CA LEU A 65 -6.17 -6.58 12.70
C LEU A 65 -6.59 -7.51 13.84
N ARG A 66 -7.46 -8.49 13.59
CA ARG A 66 -7.90 -9.48 14.58
C ARG A 66 -6.95 -10.66 14.73
N CYS A 67 -6.09 -10.90 13.74
CA CYS A 67 -5.18 -12.05 13.74
C CYS A 67 -3.97 -11.80 14.65
N ASP A 68 -3.79 -12.61 15.70
CA ASP A 68 -2.68 -12.49 16.65
C ASP A 68 -1.30 -12.80 16.03
N ALA A 69 -1.28 -13.49 14.89
CA ALA A 69 -0.05 -13.72 14.13
C ALA A 69 0.48 -12.44 13.45
N CYS A 70 -0.36 -11.39 13.30
CA CYS A 70 0.00 -10.14 12.65
C CYS A 70 0.23 -9.05 13.70
N GLU A 71 1.41 -8.42 13.68
CA GLU A 71 1.75 -7.26 14.51
C GLU A 71 1.77 -5.96 13.69
N SER A 72 2.20 -6.04 12.44
CA SER A 72 2.25 -4.88 11.53
C SER A 72 1.40 -5.16 10.30
N ILE A 73 0.38 -4.36 10.08
CA ILE A 73 -0.47 -4.42 8.90
C ILE A 73 -0.07 -3.26 7.98
N ILE A 74 0.39 -3.57 6.78
CA ILE A 74 0.82 -2.62 5.78
C ILE A 74 -0.26 -2.59 4.69
N PHE A 75 -0.82 -1.43 4.44
CA PHE A 75 -1.82 -1.23 3.40
C PHE A 75 -1.38 -0.10 2.47
N CYS A 76 -1.36 -0.34 1.17
CA CYS A 76 -1.12 0.72 0.21
C CYS A 76 -2.21 0.79 -0.86
N TRP A 77 -2.54 2.02 -1.26
CA TRP A 77 -3.49 2.25 -2.34
C TRP A 77 -3.39 3.68 -2.89
N VAL A 78 -4.08 3.94 -4.02
CA VAL A 78 -4.30 5.28 -4.54
C VAL A 78 -5.44 5.92 -3.77
N ILE A 79 -5.11 6.75 -2.78
CA ILE A 79 -6.08 7.45 -1.92
C ILE A 79 -5.90 8.96 -2.14
N PRO A 80 -6.56 9.55 -3.15
CA PRO A 80 -6.34 10.95 -3.49
C PRO A 80 -7.18 11.92 -2.66
N GLU A 81 -8.12 11.45 -1.86
CA GLU A 81 -9.09 12.27 -1.13
C GLU A 81 -9.21 11.82 0.32
N GLN A 82 -9.24 12.78 1.25
CA GLN A 82 -9.39 12.50 2.68
C GLN A 82 -10.64 11.67 2.98
N ALA A 83 -11.74 11.96 2.32
CA ALA A 83 -13.00 11.23 2.51
C ALA A 83 -12.88 9.72 2.24
N ILE A 84 -11.99 9.30 1.32
CA ILE A 84 -11.75 7.87 1.06
C ILE A 84 -10.97 7.25 2.22
N LEU A 85 -9.94 7.95 2.72
CA LEU A 85 -9.17 7.50 3.88
C LEU A 85 -10.07 7.38 5.11
N ASP A 86 -10.86 8.41 5.39
CA ASP A 86 -11.78 8.45 6.52
C ASP A 86 -12.82 7.33 6.44
N ALA A 87 -13.39 7.08 5.24
CA ALA A 87 -14.35 6.01 5.01
C ALA A 87 -13.77 4.61 5.27
N ILE A 88 -12.48 4.40 4.99
CA ILE A 88 -11.77 3.16 5.31
C ILE A 88 -11.57 3.08 6.83
N LEU A 89 -10.95 4.11 7.43
CA LEU A 89 -10.59 4.11 8.85
C LEU A 89 -11.80 3.97 9.77
N ALA A 90 -12.91 4.63 9.44
CA ALA A 90 -14.17 4.55 10.21
C ALA A 90 -14.78 3.14 10.28
N ARG A 91 -14.37 2.23 9.38
CA ARG A 91 -14.88 0.85 9.30
C ARG A 91 -13.92 -0.18 9.91
N LEU A 92 -12.79 0.27 10.46
CA LEU A 92 -11.77 -0.59 11.07
C LEU A 92 -11.87 -0.57 12.60
N ASP A 93 -11.62 -1.72 13.22
CA ASP A 93 -11.44 -1.79 14.67
C ASP A 93 -9.99 -1.44 15.04
N LEU A 94 -9.78 -0.17 15.34
CA LEU A 94 -8.46 0.37 15.66
C LEU A 94 -8.19 0.49 17.16
N ARG A 95 -8.99 -0.14 18.02
CA ARG A 95 -8.78 -0.12 19.47
C ARG A 95 -7.45 -0.78 19.83
N GLY A 96 -6.55 -0.03 20.47
CA GLY A 96 -5.21 -0.50 20.84
C GLY A 96 -4.25 -0.71 19.66
N VAL A 97 -4.57 -0.16 18.47
CA VAL A 97 -3.76 -0.20 17.27
C VAL A 97 -3.09 1.16 17.06
N GLY A 98 -1.76 1.18 16.89
CA GLY A 98 -1.04 2.36 16.43
C GLY A 98 -1.34 2.62 14.95
N LEU A 99 -1.92 3.78 14.64
CA LEU A 99 -2.22 4.17 13.26
C LEU A 99 -1.14 5.11 12.73
N HIS A 100 -0.60 4.80 11.55
CA HIS A 100 0.38 5.61 10.84
C HIS A 100 -0.08 5.77 9.39
N CYS A 101 -0.35 7.00 8.96
CA CYS A 101 -0.79 7.30 7.60
C CYS A 101 0.26 8.14 6.89
N PHE A 102 0.68 7.70 5.71
CA PHE A 102 1.67 8.36 4.88
C PHE A 102 1.14 8.63 3.48
N ALA A 103 1.63 9.70 2.86
CA ALA A 103 1.52 9.90 1.42
C ALA A 103 2.92 9.97 0.81
N LEU A 104 3.23 9.02 -0.08
CA LEU A 104 4.44 9.12 -0.90
C LEU A 104 4.20 10.15 -2.00
N VAL A 105 5.09 11.12 -2.11
CA VAL A 105 5.02 12.18 -3.10
C VAL A 105 6.32 12.29 -3.89
N ALA A 106 6.22 12.72 -5.14
CA ALA A 106 7.35 13.04 -5.99
C ALA A 106 6.95 14.15 -6.95
N GLU A 107 7.93 14.84 -7.54
CA GLU A 107 7.69 15.83 -8.55
C GLU A 107 7.06 15.23 -9.81
N ALA A 108 6.27 16.04 -10.53
CA ALA A 108 5.55 15.63 -11.73
C ALA A 108 6.47 14.98 -12.78
N GLU A 109 7.66 15.53 -12.96
CA GLU A 109 8.62 15.04 -13.96
C GLU A 109 9.16 13.66 -13.61
N VAL A 110 9.47 13.42 -12.33
CA VAL A 110 9.91 12.11 -11.83
C VAL A 110 8.84 11.06 -12.03
N LEU A 111 7.57 11.39 -11.73
CA LEU A 111 6.45 10.47 -11.95
C LEU A 111 6.24 10.19 -13.43
N ARG A 112 6.32 11.22 -14.29
CA ARG A 112 6.18 11.08 -15.73
C ARG A 112 7.23 10.13 -16.30
N GLU A 113 8.48 10.27 -15.88
CA GLU A 113 9.58 9.42 -16.32
C GLU A 113 9.39 7.96 -15.87
N ARG A 114 9.01 7.73 -14.60
CA ARG A 114 8.75 6.39 -14.07
C ARG A 114 7.59 5.72 -14.82
N LEU A 115 6.49 6.45 -15.03
CA LEU A 115 5.32 5.91 -15.73
C LEU A 115 5.58 5.66 -17.22
N ARG A 116 6.40 6.49 -17.91
CA ARG A 116 6.82 6.20 -19.29
C ARG A 116 7.54 4.87 -19.38
N ARG A 117 8.46 4.59 -18.47
CA ARG A 117 9.15 3.29 -18.44
C ARG A 117 8.18 2.13 -18.24
N ASP A 118 7.19 2.30 -17.35
CA ASP A 118 6.15 1.28 -17.14
C ASP A 118 5.33 1.03 -18.43
N VAL A 119 5.00 2.09 -19.18
CA VAL A 119 4.28 2.00 -20.46
C VAL A 119 5.17 1.33 -21.52
N GLU A 120 6.42 1.74 -21.66
CA GLU A 120 7.38 1.16 -22.62
C GLU A 120 7.61 -0.34 -22.34
N CYS A 121 7.55 -0.76 -21.08
CA CYS A 121 7.61 -2.17 -20.69
C CYS A 121 6.27 -2.92 -20.82
N GLY A 122 5.20 -2.29 -21.29
CA GLY A 122 3.88 -2.89 -21.44
C GLY A 122 3.17 -3.19 -20.10
N LEU A 123 3.62 -2.58 -19.01
CA LEU A 123 3.04 -2.77 -17.68
C LEU A 123 1.81 -1.89 -17.44
N ARG A 124 1.63 -0.84 -18.23
CA ARG A 124 0.54 0.14 -18.10
C ARG A 124 0.16 0.74 -19.44
N ASP A 125 -1.07 1.23 -19.53
CA ASP A 125 -1.57 2.00 -20.68
C ASP A 125 -1.10 3.46 -20.61
N GLU A 126 -1.02 4.16 -21.74
CA GLU A 126 -0.52 5.54 -21.83
C GLU A 126 -1.32 6.56 -21.02
N ASP A 127 -2.62 6.32 -20.85
CA ASP A 127 -3.53 7.21 -20.12
C ASP A 127 -3.17 7.33 -18.61
N VAL A 128 -2.40 6.38 -18.08
CA VAL A 128 -1.98 6.38 -16.66
C VAL A 128 -1.17 7.63 -16.31
N ILE A 129 -0.40 8.18 -17.25
CA ILE A 129 0.44 9.37 -17.01
C ILE A 129 -0.45 10.57 -16.69
N LEU A 130 -1.45 10.83 -17.53
CA LEU A 130 -2.39 11.94 -17.34
C LEU A 130 -3.19 11.77 -16.04
N ARG A 131 -3.69 10.56 -15.78
CA ARG A 131 -4.45 10.26 -14.56
C ARG A 131 -3.61 10.46 -13.30
N SER A 132 -2.36 10.01 -13.29
CA SER A 132 -1.48 10.16 -12.15
C SER A 132 -1.15 11.61 -11.85
N LEU A 133 -0.82 12.39 -12.88
CA LEU A 133 -0.48 13.80 -12.74
C LEU A 133 -1.69 14.63 -12.27
N ALA A 134 -2.91 14.31 -12.71
CA ALA A 134 -4.13 14.97 -12.25
C ALA A 134 -4.39 14.80 -10.75
N TYR A 135 -3.86 13.74 -10.13
CA TYR A 135 -4.02 13.49 -8.70
C TYR A 135 -2.94 14.12 -7.83
N LEU A 136 -1.80 14.57 -8.39
CA LEU A 136 -0.68 15.07 -7.60
C LEU A 136 -1.07 16.14 -6.59
N GLY A 137 -1.83 17.15 -7.03
CA GLY A 137 -2.26 18.24 -6.15
C GLY A 137 -3.15 17.80 -4.98
N LYS A 138 -3.87 16.68 -5.13
CA LYS A 138 -4.78 16.17 -4.10
C LYS A 138 -4.05 15.64 -2.87
N TYR A 139 -2.84 15.10 -3.04
CA TYR A 139 -2.04 14.59 -1.92
C TYR A 139 -1.49 15.69 -1.01
N ALA A 140 -1.46 16.94 -1.46
CA ALA A 140 -1.06 18.07 -0.65
C ALA A 140 -2.08 18.43 0.44
N SER A 141 -3.36 18.09 0.23
CA SER A 141 -4.47 18.38 1.15
C SER A 141 -4.84 17.23 2.09
N LEU A 142 -4.18 16.06 1.97
CA LEU A 142 -4.39 14.97 2.90
C LEU A 142 -3.78 15.28 4.27
N ASP A 143 -4.52 14.96 5.32
CA ASP A 143 -4.04 15.00 6.71
C ASP A 143 -3.27 13.73 7.05
N VAL A 144 -2.06 13.62 6.49
CA VAL A 144 -1.14 12.49 6.65
C VAL A 144 0.31 12.96 6.58
N ASP A 145 1.23 12.18 7.10
CA ASP A 145 2.67 12.43 6.96
C ASP A 145 3.11 12.27 5.51
N ARG A 146 3.71 13.31 4.92
CA ARG A 146 4.23 13.25 3.55
C ARG A 146 5.69 12.83 3.54
N LEU A 147 6.02 11.95 2.60
CA LEU A 147 7.37 11.50 2.33
C LEU A 147 7.71 11.75 0.85
N ASP A 148 8.64 12.66 0.61
CA ASP A 148 9.18 12.90 -0.72
C ASP A 148 10.15 11.77 -1.09
N VAL A 149 9.80 11.03 -2.15
CA VAL A 149 10.54 9.84 -2.58
C VAL A 149 11.25 10.02 -3.93
N ARG A 150 11.42 11.27 -4.39
CA ARG A 150 12.05 11.56 -5.69
C ARG A 150 13.46 10.97 -5.83
N ALA A 151 14.28 11.02 -4.77
CA ALA A 151 15.67 10.56 -4.74
C ALA A 151 15.88 9.30 -3.89
N MET A 152 14.81 8.61 -3.48
CA MET A 152 14.88 7.44 -2.61
C MET A 152 14.67 6.15 -3.39
N SER A 153 15.49 5.16 -3.11
CA SER A 153 15.25 3.78 -3.50
C SER A 153 14.08 3.17 -2.69
N PRO A 154 13.44 2.10 -3.16
CA PRO A 154 12.41 1.41 -2.38
C PRO A 154 12.88 0.96 -0.99
N ALA A 155 14.14 0.58 -0.86
CA ALA A 155 14.75 0.17 0.39
C ALA A 155 14.87 1.33 1.40
N GLU A 156 15.25 2.52 0.92
CA GLU A 156 15.32 3.74 1.74
C GLU A 156 13.92 4.23 2.15
N VAL A 157 12.94 4.15 1.24
CA VAL A 157 11.54 4.47 1.58
C VAL A 157 11.03 3.52 2.68
N ALA A 158 11.26 2.22 2.54
CA ALA A 158 10.85 1.23 3.54
C ALA A 158 11.52 1.48 4.90
N ALA A 159 12.82 1.81 4.92
CA ALA A 159 13.55 2.13 6.14
C ALA A 159 13.00 3.39 6.83
N GLU A 160 12.70 4.42 6.05
CA GLU A 160 12.15 5.68 6.59
C GLU A 160 10.72 5.49 7.13
N LEU A 161 9.87 4.71 6.44
CA LEU A 161 8.55 4.34 6.95
C LEU A 161 8.65 3.58 8.28
N ALA A 162 9.52 2.57 8.35
CA ALA A 162 9.76 1.80 9.57
C ALA A 162 10.23 2.70 10.72
N ARG A 163 11.18 3.58 10.46
CA ARG A 163 11.71 4.54 11.44
C ARG A 163 10.60 5.44 11.99
N ARG A 164 9.74 6.02 11.12
CA ARG A 164 8.64 6.89 11.54
C ARG A 164 7.56 6.14 12.33
N CYS A 165 7.36 4.85 12.03
CA CYS A 165 6.44 4.00 12.77
C CYS A 165 7.03 3.46 14.09
N GLY A 166 8.29 3.75 14.42
CA GLY A 166 8.98 3.17 15.56
C GLY A 166 9.08 1.64 15.48
N CYS A 167 9.19 1.10 14.26
CA CYS A 167 9.34 -0.32 14.04
C CYS A 167 10.80 -0.74 14.22
N PRO A 168 11.10 -1.81 14.97
CA PRO A 168 12.42 -2.40 14.95
C PRO A 168 12.65 -2.98 13.53
N VAL A 169 13.59 -2.40 12.81
CA VAL A 169 14.05 -2.96 11.55
C VAL A 169 15.07 -4.03 11.89
N SER A 170 14.77 -5.29 11.62
CA SER A 170 15.81 -6.30 11.57
C SER A 170 16.55 -6.13 10.24
N ASP A 171 17.88 -6.08 10.28
CA ASP A 171 18.76 -6.20 9.11
C ASP A 171 18.68 -7.65 8.56
N VAL A 172 17.47 -8.08 8.23
CA VAL A 172 17.28 -9.38 7.62
C VAL A 172 17.61 -9.21 6.14
N GLU A 173 18.73 -9.76 5.74
CA GLU A 173 18.98 -10.06 4.32
C GLU A 173 17.69 -10.70 3.76
N ALA A 174 17.24 -10.18 2.62
CA ALA A 174 15.99 -10.56 1.98
C ALA A 174 15.87 -12.10 1.90
N GLN A 175 15.11 -12.70 2.80
CA GLN A 175 14.77 -14.11 2.63
C GLN A 175 13.93 -14.23 1.35
N PRO A 176 14.32 -15.11 0.41
CA PRO A 176 13.54 -15.33 -0.78
C PRO A 176 12.15 -15.83 -0.36
N ASN A 177 11.12 -15.25 -0.96
CA ASN A 177 9.72 -15.58 -0.74
C ASN A 177 9.53 -17.09 -0.98
N ARG A 178 9.62 -17.90 0.06
CA ARG A 178 9.22 -19.30 0.01
C ARG A 178 7.70 -19.35 0.04
N ILE A 179 7.09 -19.23 -1.13
CA ILE A 179 5.80 -19.88 -1.34
C ILE A 179 6.14 -21.37 -1.26
N SER A 180 6.02 -21.93 -0.07
CA SER A 180 6.13 -23.38 0.10
C SER A 180 4.96 -24.02 -0.63
N ALA A 181 5.22 -24.54 -1.83
CA ALA A 181 4.47 -25.65 -2.36
C ALA A 181 4.59 -26.78 -1.33
N GLY A 182 3.48 -27.19 -0.73
CA GLY A 182 3.47 -28.34 0.18
C GLY A 182 2.56 -28.16 1.38
N ALA A 183 1.25 -28.12 1.17
CA ALA A 183 0.32 -28.72 2.11
C ALA A 183 -0.10 -30.07 1.50
N SER A 184 0.76 -31.06 1.65
CA SER A 184 0.38 -32.45 1.49
C SER A 184 -0.49 -32.84 2.67
N THR A 185 -1.74 -33.10 2.39
CA THR A 185 -2.64 -34.06 3.02
C THR A 185 -2.03 -34.88 4.17
N GLU A 186 -2.46 -34.60 5.39
CA GLU A 186 -2.60 -35.61 6.44
C GLU A 186 -3.90 -35.27 7.17
N ASN A 187 -4.94 -36.03 6.86
CA ASN A 187 -6.03 -36.35 7.76
C ASN A 187 -6.63 -37.70 7.31
N ALA A 188 -6.24 -38.73 8.04
CA ALA A 188 -7.05 -39.92 8.22
C ALA A 188 -8.10 -39.64 9.29
#